data_8f2f6a8f6c83f16601ff7e644745b539
#
_entry.id   8f2f6a8f6c83f16601ff7e644745b539
#
_cell.length_a   1.000
_cell.length_b   1.000
_cell.length_c   1.000
_cell.angle_alpha   90.00
_cell.angle_beta   90.00
_cell.angle_gamma   90.00
#
_symmetry.space_group_name_H-M   'P 1'
#
loop_
_entity.id
_entity.type
_entity.pdbx_description
1 polymer ?
#
loop_
_entity_poly.entity_id
_entity_poly.type
_entity_poly.pdbx_seq_one_letter_code
_entity_poly.pdbx_strand_id
1 'polypeptide(L)'
;YRQKGTGNARHHGNRAPQFTHGGVVFAPKPRDYVVNVPKKVRRLALKGALTSKVNDGEMIVLDKIALTAPKTREVAKILKNLGVEKTALLVLAGPDDTITRASANIAGLKTVYVNTINVLDVLGNEKFIITEEAVKLVEEVYA
;
A
#
# COMPACT_ATOMS: atom_id res chain seq x y z
N TYR A 1 46.01 17.17 20.03
CA TYR A 1 47.07 17.52 20.98
C TYR A 1 48.05 16.36 21.19
N ARG A 2 49.15 16.64 21.88
CA ARG A 2 50.20 15.64 22.16
C ARG A 2 49.64 14.51 23.04
N GLN A 3 50.16 13.28 22.85
CA GLN A 3 49.75 12.06 23.59
C GLN A 3 50.06 12.15 25.10
N LYS A 4 51.13 12.88 25.47
CA LYS A 4 51.60 13.06 26.85
C LYS A 4 51.99 14.54 27.11
N GLY A 5 52.00 14.95 28.38
CA GLY A 5 52.47 16.27 28.81
C GLY A 5 51.46 17.41 28.65
N THR A 6 50.18 17.12 28.41
CA THR A 6 49.12 18.15 28.27
C THR A 6 48.18 18.24 29.46
N GLY A 7 48.28 17.32 30.43
CA GLY A 7 47.30 17.22 31.53
C GLY A 7 45.88 16.77 31.15
N ASN A 8 45.60 16.61 29.87
CA ASN A 8 44.27 16.19 29.36
C ASN A 8 44.19 14.67 29.26
N ALA A 9 42.95 14.16 29.32
CA ALA A 9 42.66 12.75 29.09
C ALA A 9 43.12 12.32 27.68
N ARG A 10 43.64 11.11 27.58
CA ARG A 10 44.09 10.57 26.28
C ARG A 10 42.87 10.20 25.43
N HIS A 11 42.75 10.85 24.31
CA HIS A 11 41.73 10.53 23.29
C HIS A 11 42.41 10.34 21.94
N HIS A 12 41.85 9.45 21.14
CA HIS A 12 42.22 9.26 19.74
C HIS A 12 41.72 10.43 18.89
N GLY A 13 41.63 10.29 17.60
CA GLY A 13 41.11 11.33 16.70
C GLY A 13 39.65 11.71 17.01
N ASN A 14 39.24 12.90 16.60
CA ASN A 14 37.91 13.47 16.80
C ASN A 14 36.79 12.65 16.14
N ARG A 15 37.13 11.64 15.33
CA ARG A 15 36.18 10.71 14.71
C ARG A 15 35.83 9.50 15.58
N ALA A 16 36.36 9.44 16.81
CA ALA A 16 36.02 8.35 17.74
C ALA A 16 34.52 8.42 18.14
N PRO A 17 33.87 7.29 18.42
CA PRO A 17 32.43 7.24 18.70
C PRO A 17 31.96 8.07 19.89
N GLN A 18 32.84 8.41 20.80
CA GLN A 18 32.55 9.22 21.97
C GLN A 18 32.35 10.70 21.68
N PHE A 19 32.73 11.16 20.51
CA PHE A 19 32.58 12.56 20.12
C PHE A 19 31.32 12.80 19.30
N THR A 20 30.74 13.97 19.43
CA THR A 20 29.68 14.43 18.53
C THR A 20 30.20 14.43 17.09
N HIS A 21 29.42 13.86 16.18
CA HIS A 21 29.81 13.59 14.78
C HIS A 21 30.93 12.55 14.59
N GLY A 22 31.25 11.78 15.63
CA GLY A 22 32.16 10.64 15.56
C GLY A 22 31.52 9.43 14.82
N GLY A 23 32.31 8.36 14.70
CA GLY A 23 31.82 7.11 14.02
C GLY A 23 30.68 6.42 14.76
N VAL A 24 29.80 5.77 14.01
CA VAL A 24 28.73 4.94 14.56
C VAL A 24 29.26 3.53 14.82
N VAL A 25 29.25 3.08 16.08
CA VAL A 25 29.78 1.76 16.47
C VAL A 25 28.89 0.63 15.98
N PHE A 26 27.57 0.77 16.17
CA PHE A 26 26.56 -0.20 15.74
C PHE A 26 25.72 0.40 14.60
N ALA A 27 26.33 0.47 13.42
CA ALA A 27 25.59 0.90 12.23
C ALA A 27 24.49 -0.11 11.85
N PRO A 28 23.38 0.35 11.24
CA PRO A 28 22.36 -0.54 10.73
C PRO A 28 22.96 -1.45 9.65
N LYS A 29 22.72 -2.77 9.79
CA LYS A 29 23.15 -3.77 8.81
C LYS A 29 21.95 -4.17 7.96
N PRO A 30 22.13 -4.39 6.64
CA PRO A 30 21.09 -4.98 5.81
C PRO A 30 20.62 -6.31 6.42
N ARG A 31 19.31 -6.47 6.55
CA ARG A 31 18.70 -7.70 7.04
C ARG A 31 17.35 -7.92 6.39
N ASP A 32 16.94 -9.17 6.29
CA ASP A 32 15.60 -9.51 5.82
C ASP A 32 14.56 -9.30 6.93
N TYR A 33 13.45 -8.68 6.55
CA TYR A 33 12.28 -8.52 7.41
C TYR A 33 11.14 -9.48 7.01
N VAL A 34 11.44 -10.44 6.13
CA VAL A 34 10.45 -11.40 5.62
C VAL A 34 10.05 -12.38 6.73
N VAL A 35 8.76 -12.42 7.02
CA VAL A 35 8.16 -13.39 7.92
C VAL A 35 7.30 -14.35 7.10
N ASN A 36 7.60 -15.65 7.17
CA ASN A 36 6.85 -16.67 6.48
C ASN A 36 5.51 -16.93 7.20
N VAL A 37 4.41 -16.48 6.58
CA VAL A 37 3.06 -16.69 7.10
C VAL A 37 2.38 -17.83 6.31
N PRO A 38 1.78 -18.85 6.98
CA PRO A 38 1.05 -19.92 6.32
C PRO A 38 -0.07 -19.41 5.41
N LYS A 39 -0.32 -20.11 4.29
CA LYS A 39 -1.34 -19.71 3.31
C LYS A 39 -2.73 -19.52 3.92
N LYS A 40 -3.14 -20.41 4.84
CA LYS A 40 -4.44 -20.33 5.53
C LYS A 40 -4.57 -19.05 6.36
N VAL A 41 -3.51 -18.62 7.04
CA VAL A 41 -3.50 -17.37 7.84
C VAL A 41 -3.61 -16.15 6.93
N ARG A 42 -2.89 -16.14 5.79
CA ARG A 42 -2.99 -15.05 4.80
C ARG A 42 -4.39 -14.92 4.21
N ARG A 43 -5.05 -16.05 3.89
CA ARG A 43 -6.44 -16.05 3.41
C ARG A 43 -7.40 -15.53 4.48
N LEU A 44 -7.24 -15.97 5.73
CA LEU A 44 -8.05 -15.49 6.85
C LEU A 44 -7.90 -13.98 7.05
N ALA A 45 -6.68 -13.47 6.97
CA ALA A 45 -6.41 -12.03 7.09
C ALA A 45 -7.10 -11.23 5.97
N LEU A 46 -7.07 -11.71 4.71
CA LEU A 46 -7.75 -11.05 3.60
C LEU A 46 -9.27 -11.05 3.79
N LYS A 47 -9.87 -12.20 4.18
CA LYS A 47 -11.30 -12.30 4.48
C LYS A 47 -11.69 -11.33 5.60
N GLY A 48 -10.89 -11.24 6.68
CA GLY A 48 -11.11 -10.30 7.78
C GLY A 48 -11.06 -8.84 7.32
N ALA A 49 -10.08 -8.48 6.46
CA ALA A 49 -9.98 -7.13 5.93
C ALA A 49 -11.19 -6.74 5.05
N LEU A 50 -11.66 -7.65 4.19
CA LEU A 50 -12.87 -7.43 3.38
C LEU A 50 -14.12 -7.31 4.25
N THR A 51 -14.24 -8.14 5.28
CA THR A 51 -15.36 -8.07 6.23
C THR A 51 -15.40 -6.73 6.96
N SER A 52 -14.23 -6.21 7.37
CA SER A 52 -14.14 -4.87 7.97
C SER A 52 -14.68 -3.81 7.02
N LYS A 53 -14.25 -3.81 5.75
CA LYS A 53 -14.72 -2.85 4.74
C LYS A 53 -16.23 -2.89 4.51
N VAL A 54 -16.84 -4.07 4.60
CA VAL A 54 -18.31 -4.21 4.51
C VAL A 54 -18.99 -3.63 5.75
N ASN A 55 -18.51 -3.99 6.95
CA ASN A 55 -19.08 -3.54 8.22
C ASN A 55 -19.00 -2.02 8.40
N ASP A 56 -17.90 -1.42 7.95
CA ASP A 56 -17.65 0.02 8.04
C ASP A 56 -18.41 0.83 6.95
N GLY A 57 -19.11 0.16 6.03
CA GLY A 57 -19.82 0.81 4.92
C GLY A 57 -18.89 1.50 3.92
N GLU A 58 -17.68 1.04 3.81
CA GLU A 58 -16.64 1.57 2.92
C GLU A 58 -16.54 0.81 1.59
N MET A 59 -17.27 -0.29 1.44
CA MET A 59 -17.33 -1.09 0.22
C MET A 59 -18.43 -0.56 -0.72
N ILE A 60 -18.08 -0.35 -1.98
CA ILE A 60 -18.98 0.07 -3.05
C ILE A 60 -18.91 -0.96 -4.17
N VAL A 61 -20.03 -1.57 -4.52
CA VAL A 61 -20.12 -2.51 -5.64
C VAL A 61 -20.73 -1.79 -6.84
N LEU A 62 -20.07 -1.90 -8.00
CA LEU A 62 -20.52 -1.33 -9.26
C LEU A 62 -20.87 -2.44 -10.25
N ASP A 63 -21.95 -2.27 -10.97
CA ASP A 63 -22.32 -3.21 -12.03
C ASP A 63 -21.24 -3.28 -13.11
N LYS A 64 -20.89 -2.12 -13.68
CA LYS A 64 -19.88 -2.00 -14.74
C LYS A 64 -19.33 -0.58 -14.81
N ILE A 65 -18.04 -0.49 -15.16
CA ILE A 65 -17.40 0.79 -15.51
C ILE A 65 -17.26 0.83 -17.02
N ALA A 66 -18.05 1.67 -17.68
CA ALA A 66 -17.97 1.88 -19.12
C ALA A 66 -17.38 3.26 -19.39
N LEU A 67 -16.18 3.30 -19.99
CA LEU A 67 -15.52 4.51 -20.45
C LEU A 67 -15.53 4.55 -21.97
N THR A 68 -15.92 5.66 -22.57
CA THR A 68 -15.88 5.85 -24.03
C THR A 68 -14.47 6.10 -24.54
N ALA A 69 -13.61 6.70 -23.67
CA ALA A 69 -12.21 6.97 -23.96
C ALA A 69 -11.38 6.90 -22.66
N PRO A 70 -10.06 6.62 -22.74
CA PRO A 70 -9.19 6.57 -21.56
C PRO A 70 -8.88 7.97 -21.01
N LYS A 71 -9.93 8.68 -20.53
CA LYS A 71 -9.83 10.04 -20.00
C LYS A 71 -9.96 10.04 -18.47
N THR A 72 -8.96 10.62 -17.80
CA THR A 72 -8.95 10.80 -16.34
C THR A 72 -10.17 11.57 -15.82
N ARG A 73 -10.67 12.54 -16.62
CA ARG A 73 -11.84 13.33 -16.27
C ARG A 73 -13.11 12.48 -16.05
N GLU A 74 -13.29 11.42 -16.83
CA GLU A 74 -14.46 10.52 -16.71
C GLU A 74 -14.38 9.73 -15.41
N VAL A 75 -13.22 9.15 -15.09
CA VAL A 75 -13.01 8.44 -13.83
C VAL A 75 -13.15 9.37 -12.63
N ALA A 76 -12.58 10.58 -12.70
CA ALA A 76 -12.73 11.57 -11.64
C ALA A 76 -14.21 11.97 -11.38
N LYS A 77 -15.01 12.06 -12.45
CA LYS A 77 -16.46 12.26 -12.32
C LYS A 77 -17.15 11.11 -11.59
N ILE A 78 -16.80 9.85 -11.95
CA ILE A 78 -17.36 8.66 -11.31
C ILE A 78 -17.02 8.67 -9.81
N LEU A 79 -15.74 8.87 -9.44
CA LEU A 79 -15.32 8.95 -8.04
C LEU A 79 -16.05 10.03 -7.24
N LYS A 80 -16.23 11.20 -7.85
CA LYS A 80 -16.98 12.29 -7.21
C LYS A 80 -18.44 11.92 -6.98
N ASN A 81 -19.09 11.26 -7.94
CA ASN A 81 -20.48 10.80 -7.81
C ASN A 81 -20.63 9.73 -6.73
N LEU A 82 -19.59 8.90 -6.53
CA LEU A 82 -19.53 7.87 -5.47
C LEU A 82 -19.16 8.44 -4.10
N GLY A 83 -18.91 9.74 -3.97
CA GLY A 83 -18.53 10.36 -2.71
C GLY A 83 -17.14 9.98 -2.20
N VAL A 84 -16.21 9.68 -3.11
CA VAL A 84 -14.81 9.38 -2.75
C VAL A 84 -14.04 10.68 -2.59
N GLU A 85 -13.65 11.00 -1.36
CA GLU A 85 -12.97 12.27 -1.04
C GLU A 85 -11.45 12.09 -0.87
N LYS A 86 -10.99 10.93 -0.38
CA LYS A 86 -9.58 10.72 -0.06
C LYS A 86 -8.95 9.65 -0.95
N THR A 87 -8.95 8.41 -0.48
CA THR A 87 -8.29 7.30 -1.16
C THR A 87 -9.26 6.19 -1.51
N ALA A 88 -9.06 5.57 -2.67
CA ALA A 88 -9.88 4.45 -3.10
C ALA A 88 -9.05 3.35 -3.75
N LEU A 89 -9.44 2.11 -3.49
CA LEU A 89 -8.95 0.94 -4.19
C LEU A 89 -10.01 0.48 -5.17
N LEU A 90 -9.69 0.51 -6.47
CA LEU A 90 -10.54 0.02 -7.53
C LEU A 90 -10.13 -1.40 -7.92
N VAL A 91 -11.05 -2.35 -7.77
CA VAL A 91 -10.82 -3.76 -8.09
C VAL A 91 -11.59 -4.15 -9.35
N LEU A 92 -10.85 -4.62 -10.35
CA LEU A 92 -11.38 -5.08 -11.63
C LEU A 92 -11.26 -6.60 -11.75
N ALA A 93 -12.16 -7.22 -12.51
CA ALA A 93 -12.14 -8.65 -12.78
C ALA A 93 -10.87 -9.07 -13.54
N GLY A 94 -10.46 -8.27 -14.52
CA GLY A 94 -9.29 -8.51 -15.34
C GLY A 94 -8.64 -7.23 -15.83
N PRO A 95 -7.55 -7.34 -16.61
CA PRO A 95 -6.86 -6.18 -17.16
C PRO A 95 -7.73 -5.43 -18.18
N ASP A 96 -7.94 -4.16 -17.93
CA ASP A 96 -8.58 -3.21 -18.84
C ASP A 96 -7.66 -2.00 -19.01
N ASP A 97 -7.05 -1.90 -20.19
CA ASP A 97 -6.11 -0.83 -20.51
C ASP A 97 -6.77 0.55 -20.48
N THR A 98 -8.05 0.63 -20.82
CA THR A 98 -8.81 1.89 -20.88
C THR A 98 -8.98 2.46 -19.46
N ILE A 99 -9.46 1.62 -18.54
CA ILE A 99 -9.66 2.02 -17.14
C ILE A 99 -8.31 2.25 -16.46
N THR A 100 -7.33 1.37 -16.68
CA THR A 100 -5.99 1.49 -16.07
C THR A 100 -5.29 2.79 -16.46
N ARG A 101 -5.32 3.16 -17.75
CA ARG A 101 -4.73 4.43 -18.22
C ARG A 101 -5.50 5.65 -17.70
N ALA A 102 -6.83 5.58 -17.65
CA ALA A 102 -7.65 6.67 -17.16
C ALA A 102 -7.48 6.91 -15.66
N SER A 103 -7.22 5.87 -14.87
CA SER A 103 -7.08 5.94 -13.41
C SER A 103 -5.66 6.25 -12.92
N ALA A 104 -4.63 5.89 -13.69
CA ALA A 104 -3.22 5.93 -13.27
C ALA A 104 -2.73 7.30 -12.77
N ASN A 105 -3.26 8.40 -13.31
CA ASN A 105 -2.84 9.76 -12.93
C ASN A 105 -3.70 10.40 -11.84
N ILE A 106 -4.63 9.67 -11.24
CA ILE A 106 -5.48 10.20 -10.17
C ILE A 106 -4.82 9.93 -8.83
N ALA A 107 -4.44 11.00 -8.12
CA ALA A 107 -3.88 10.87 -6.78
C ALA A 107 -4.90 10.23 -5.83
N GLY A 108 -4.44 9.26 -5.04
CA GLY A 108 -5.30 8.54 -4.09
C GLY A 108 -6.15 7.42 -4.68
N LEU A 109 -6.10 7.16 -5.99
CA LEU A 109 -6.74 6.02 -6.62
C LEU A 109 -5.71 4.95 -6.99
N LYS A 110 -5.91 3.73 -6.49
CA LYS A 110 -5.12 2.56 -6.89
C LYS A 110 -6.03 1.55 -7.59
N THR A 111 -5.63 1.09 -8.76
CA THR A 111 -6.34 0.05 -9.50
C THR A 111 -5.60 -1.27 -9.35
N VAL A 112 -6.33 -2.33 -8.99
CA VAL A 112 -5.81 -3.69 -8.84
C VAL A 112 -6.78 -4.70 -9.49
N TYR A 113 -6.28 -5.90 -9.73
CA TYR A 113 -7.07 -7.01 -10.25
C TYR A 113 -7.32 -8.04 -9.14
N VAL A 114 -8.34 -8.87 -9.30
CA VAL A 114 -8.72 -9.89 -8.32
C VAL A 114 -7.53 -10.72 -7.84
N ASN A 115 -6.65 -11.15 -8.75
CA ASN A 115 -5.48 -11.98 -8.42
C ASN A 115 -4.37 -11.23 -7.67
N THR A 116 -4.42 -9.90 -7.62
CA THR A 116 -3.39 -9.05 -7.00
C THR A 116 -3.86 -8.34 -5.73
N ILE A 117 -5.08 -8.62 -5.28
CA ILE A 117 -5.61 -8.06 -4.04
C ILE A 117 -4.72 -8.50 -2.87
N ASN A 118 -4.36 -7.53 -2.02
CA ASN A 118 -3.62 -7.78 -0.80
C ASN A 118 -4.18 -6.97 0.38
N VAL A 119 -3.92 -7.44 1.60
CA VAL A 119 -4.44 -6.83 2.84
C VAL A 119 -3.97 -5.38 3.00
N LEU A 120 -2.73 -5.07 2.61
CA LEU A 120 -2.18 -3.71 2.72
C LEU A 120 -2.99 -2.72 1.89
N ASP A 121 -3.30 -3.06 0.64
CA ASP A 121 -4.07 -2.19 -0.24
C ASP A 121 -5.52 -2.04 0.21
N VAL A 122 -6.14 -3.13 0.70
CA VAL A 122 -7.51 -3.08 1.23
C VAL A 122 -7.61 -2.16 2.45
N LEU A 123 -6.70 -2.28 3.40
CA LEU A 123 -6.73 -1.48 4.63
C LEU A 123 -6.15 -0.07 4.45
N GLY A 124 -5.22 0.10 3.52
CA GLY A 124 -4.57 1.39 3.25
C GLY A 124 -5.44 2.41 2.51
N ASN A 125 -6.55 1.99 1.92
CA ASN A 125 -7.47 2.86 1.21
C ASN A 125 -8.79 2.99 1.98
N GLU A 126 -9.38 4.19 1.98
CA GLU A 126 -10.63 4.44 2.69
C GLU A 126 -11.80 3.73 1.99
N LYS A 127 -11.97 3.92 0.70
CA LYS A 127 -13.04 3.29 -0.07
C LYS A 127 -12.53 2.09 -0.87
N PHE A 128 -13.32 1.03 -0.86
CA PHE A 128 -13.08 -0.20 -1.63
C PHE A 128 -14.15 -0.32 -2.69
N ILE A 129 -13.79 -0.10 -3.95
CA ILE A 129 -14.69 -0.13 -5.10
C ILE A 129 -14.43 -1.40 -5.89
N ILE A 130 -15.44 -2.20 -6.12
CA ILE A 130 -15.33 -3.47 -6.82
C ILE A 130 -16.43 -3.62 -7.88
N THR A 131 -16.11 -4.21 -9.02
CA THR A 131 -17.15 -4.54 -10.02
C THR A 131 -17.85 -5.85 -9.69
N GLU A 132 -19.13 -6.01 -10.08
CA GLU A 132 -19.89 -7.24 -9.83
C GLU A 132 -19.18 -8.50 -10.36
N GLU A 133 -18.60 -8.41 -11.56
CA GLU A 133 -17.81 -9.51 -12.13
C GLU A 133 -16.61 -9.88 -11.25
N ALA A 134 -15.94 -8.85 -10.68
CA ALA A 134 -14.80 -9.06 -9.78
C ALA A 134 -15.24 -9.68 -8.44
N VAL A 135 -16.43 -9.36 -7.91
CA VAL A 135 -16.96 -10.01 -6.70
C VAL A 135 -17.11 -11.52 -6.91
N LYS A 136 -17.71 -11.94 -8.00
CA LYS A 136 -17.89 -13.37 -8.33
C LYS A 136 -16.54 -14.11 -8.40
N LEU A 137 -15.53 -13.48 -9.02
CA LEU A 137 -14.19 -14.04 -9.08
C LEU A 137 -13.46 -14.05 -7.71
N VAL A 138 -13.68 -13.04 -6.86
CA VAL A 138 -13.14 -13.04 -5.49
C VAL A 138 -13.73 -14.18 -4.67
N GLU A 139 -15.02 -14.44 -4.78
CA GLU A 139 -15.68 -15.57 -4.12
C GLU A 139 -15.11 -16.91 -4.60
N GLU A 140 -14.87 -17.06 -5.90
CA GLU A 140 -14.30 -18.30 -6.46
C GLU A 140 -12.84 -18.53 -5.99
N VAL A 141 -12.01 -17.49 -5.98
CA VAL A 141 -10.57 -17.61 -5.70
C VAL A 141 -10.26 -17.70 -4.18
N TYR A 142 -11.02 -16.99 -3.36
CA TYR A 142 -10.72 -16.83 -1.93
C TYR A 142 -11.75 -17.47 -0.98
N ALA A 143 -12.82 -18.02 -1.45
CA ALA A 143 -13.86 -18.68 -0.62
C ALA A 143 -13.39 -19.92 0.15
#